data_31d8cc2a497ce5ec9e86cda259399702
#
_entry.id   31d8cc2a497ce5ec9e86cda259399702
#
_cell.length_a   1.000
_cell.length_b   1.000
_cell.length_c   1.000
_cell.angle_alpha   90.00
_cell.angle_beta   90.00
_cell.angle_gamma   90.00
#
_symmetry.space_group_name_H-M   'P 1'
#
loop_
_entity.id
_entity.type
_entity.pdbx_description
1 polymer ?
#
loop_
_entity_poly.entity_id
_entity_poly.type
_entity_poly.pdbx_seq_one_letter_code
_entity_poly.pdbx_strand_id
1 'polypeptide(L)'
;MEFSAENFDQEVIKSDKPVLVDFWAPWCGPCQIMGPVIEELANELTSVKIGKLNVDEHPSIAQTYGIMSIPTMKVFKGGQIVKEFIGVQQKDKLKSELENI
;
A
#
# COMPACT_ATOMS: atom_id res chain seq x y z
N MET A 1 -4.09 -2.14 -8.53
CA MET A 1 -3.46 -0.98 -9.16
C MET A 1 -1.97 -0.98 -8.88
N GLU A 2 -1.16 -0.51 -9.81
CA GLU A 2 0.28 -0.42 -9.65
C GLU A 2 0.69 1.03 -9.51
N PHE A 3 1.37 1.36 -8.42
CA PHE A 3 1.94 2.70 -8.23
C PHE A 3 3.38 2.72 -8.72
N SER A 4 3.82 3.86 -9.18
CA SER A 4 5.16 4.06 -9.74
C SER A 4 5.68 5.44 -9.34
N ALA A 5 6.96 5.69 -9.61
CA ALA A 5 7.54 7.01 -9.39
C ALA A 5 6.81 8.07 -10.23
N GLU A 6 6.34 7.68 -11.44
CA GLU A 6 5.68 8.58 -12.37
C GLU A 6 4.26 8.95 -11.93
N ASN A 7 3.52 8.01 -11.30
CA ASN A 7 2.12 8.26 -10.95
C ASN A 7 1.87 8.50 -9.46
N PHE A 8 2.91 8.39 -8.62
CA PHE A 8 2.72 8.43 -7.16
C PHE A 8 2.09 9.73 -6.68
N ASP A 9 2.59 10.85 -7.17
CA ASP A 9 2.06 12.15 -6.77
C ASP A 9 0.58 12.28 -7.13
N GLN A 10 0.24 11.95 -8.37
CA GLN A 10 -1.13 12.07 -8.86
C GLN A 10 -2.08 11.08 -8.20
N GLU A 11 -1.68 9.82 -8.09
CA GLU A 11 -2.56 8.74 -7.65
C GLU A 11 -2.61 8.59 -6.13
N VAL A 12 -1.56 8.97 -5.43
CA VAL A 12 -1.48 8.78 -3.97
C VAL A 12 -1.58 10.11 -3.23
N ILE A 13 -0.67 11.04 -3.52
CA ILE A 13 -0.59 12.29 -2.77
C ILE A 13 -1.79 13.19 -3.04
N LYS A 14 -2.21 13.30 -4.29
CA LYS A 14 -3.32 14.15 -4.71
C LYS A 14 -4.66 13.44 -4.76
N SER A 15 -4.73 12.20 -4.25
CA SER A 15 -5.96 11.44 -4.23
C SER A 15 -7.00 12.11 -3.33
N ASP A 16 -8.25 12.13 -3.77
CA ASP A 16 -9.36 12.67 -2.98
C ASP A 16 -9.96 11.65 -2.02
N LYS A 17 -9.47 10.40 -2.05
CA LYS A 17 -9.87 9.37 -1.08
C LYS A 17 -8.62 8.72 -0.50
N PRO A 18 -8.75 8.02 0.66
CA PRO A 18 -7.60 7.34 1.26
C PRO A 18 -6.99 6.34 0.31
N VAL A 19 -5.68 6.14 0.42
CA VAL A 19 -4.92 5.23 -0.45
C VAL A 19 -4.09 4.30 0.41
N LEU A 20 -4.22 2.99 0.19
CA LEU A 20 -3.32 2.00 0.77
C LEU A 20 -2.26 1.65 -0.26
N VAL A 21 -0.99 1.82 0.11
CA VAL A 21 0.14 1.45 -0.72
C VAL A 21 0.85 0.27 -0.08
N ASP A 22 0.91 -0.86 -0.80
CA ASP A 22 1.64 -2.05 -0.38
C ASP A 22 3.04 -2.01 -1.01
N PHE A 23 4.04 -1.71 -0.20
CA PHE A 23 5.45 -1.70 -0.63
C PHE A 23 5.97 -3.14 -0.60
N TRP A 24 6.36 -3.65 -1.76
CA TRP A 24 6.71 -5.07 -1.93
C TRP A 24 7.86 -5.25 -2.90
N ALA A 25 8.39 -6.48 -2.97
CA ALA A 25 9.39 -6.85 -3.96
C ALA A 25 9.12 -8.29 -4.44
N PRO A 26 9.47 -8.62 -5.69
CA PRO A 26 9.21 -9.96 -6.26
C PRO A 26 9.90 -11.11 -5.52
N TRP A 27 11.06 -10.83 -4.91
CA TRP A 27 11.85 -11.86 -4.21
C TRP A 27 11.41 -12.08 -2.76
N CYS A 28 10.44 -11.34 -2.30
CA CYS A 28 10.04 -11.33 -0.88
C CYS A 28 8.93 -12.37 -0.64
N GLY A 29 9.21 -13.39 0.17
CA GLY A 29 8.26 -14.44 0.49
C GLY A 29 6.98 -13.93 1.16
N PRO A 30 7.09 -13.18 2.27
CA PRO A 30 5.90 -12.61 2.92
C PRO A 30 5.08 -11.71 2.00
N CYS A 31 5.72 -11.02 1.05
CA CYS A 31 5.01 -10.19 0.07
C CYS A 31 4.13 -11.03 -0.84
N GLN A 32 4.55 -12.27 -1.15
CA GLN A 32 3.77 -13.19 -1.98
C GLN A 32 2.50 -13.63 -1.25
N ILE A 33 2.55 -13.68 0.08
CA ILE A 33 1.38 -14.01 0.90
C ILE A 33 0.40 -12.84 0.91
N MET A 34 0.92 -11.61 1.01
CA MET A 34 0.07 -10.42 1.06
C MET A 34 -0.53 -10.03 -0.28
N GLY A 35 0.12 -10.38 -1.39
CA GLY A 35 -0.35 -9.99 -2.71
C GLY A 35 -1.83 -10.32 -2.96
N PRO A 36 -2.24 -11.59 -2.81
CA PRO A 36 -3.65 -11.95 -2.99
C PRO A 36 -4.60 -11.22 -2.04
N VAL A 37 -4.19 -11.00 -0.79
CA VAL A 37 -4.99 -10.27 0.19
C VAL A 37 -5.23 -8.83 -0.27
N ILE A 38 -4.18 -8.18 -0.74
CA ILE A 38 -4.28 -6.80 -1.25
C ILE A 38 -5.21 -6.74 -2.47
N GLU A 39 -5.11 -7.70 -3.37
CA GLU A 39 -5.96 -7.75 -4.55
C GLU A 39 -7.43 -7.97 -4.19
N GLU A 40 -7.70 -8.87 -3.23
CA GLU A 40 -9.07 -9.11 -2.76
C GLU A 40 -9.64 -7.85 -2.11
N LEU A 41 -8.86 -7.17 -1.27
CA LEU A 41 -9.31 -5.93 -0.63
C LEU A 41 -9.59 -4.85 -1.66
N ALA A 42 -8.78 -4.75 -2.70
CA ALA A 42 -8.99 -3.77 -3.77
C ALA A 42 -10.32 -4.00 -4.48
N ASN A 43 -10.74 -5.26 -4.60
CA ASN A 43 -12.01 -5.61 -5.22
C ASN A 43 -13.21 -5.40 -4.29
N GLU A 44 -12.99 -5.51 -2.98
CA GLU A 44 -14.07 -5.43 -1.98
C GLU A 44 -14.32 -4.02 -1.47
N LEU A 45 -13.27 -3.18 -1.39
CA LEU A 45 -13.37 -1.84 -0.83
C LEU A 45 -13.25 -0.79 -1.93
N THR A 46 -14.30 -0.01 -2.10
CA THR A 46 -14.32 1.07 -3.09
C THR A 46 -14.06 2.44 -2.49
N SER A 47 -14.16 2.56 -1.16
CA SER A 47 -13.93 3.83 -0.45
C SER A 47 -12.45 4.13 -0.25
N VAL A 48 -11.58 3.14 -0.45
CA VAL A 48 -10.12 3.27 -0.31
C VAL A 48 -9.49 2.80 -1.62
N LYS A 49 -8.58 3.61 -2.15
CA LYS A 49 -7.80 3.21 -3.31
C LYS A 49 -6.71 2.28 -2.82
N ILE A 50 -6.57 1.10 -3.42
CA ILE A 50 -5.62 0.08 -2.96
C ILE A 50 -4.73 -0.34 -4.11
N GLY A 51 -3.43 -0.31 -3.88
CA GLY A 51 -2.47 -0.73 -4.89
C GLY A 51 -1.12 -1.08 -4.30
N LYS A 52 -0.21 -1.48 -5.17
CA LYS A 52 1.12 -2.00 -4.82
C LYS A 52 2.20 -1.15 -5.46
N LEU A 53 3.34 -1.02 -4.77
CA LEU A 53 4.51 -0.34 -5.30
C LEU A 53 5.72 -1.25 -5.15
N ASN A 54 6.35 -1.58 -6.28
CA ASN A 54 7.54 -2.43 -6.31
C ASN A 54 8.76 -1.59 -5.91
N VAL A 55 9.34 -1.90 -4.75
CA VAL A 55 10.46 -1.10 -4.22
C VAL A 55 11.75 -1.26 -5.04
N ASP A 56 11.89 -2.37 -5.76
CA ASP A 56 13.05 -2.58 -6.63
C ASP A 56 13.00 -1.68 -7.86
N GLU A 57 11.80 -1.46 -8.38
CA GLU A 57 11.61 -0.61 -9.56
C GLU A 57 11.55 0.88 -9.21
N HIS A 58 11.13 1.20 -7.98
CA HIS A 58 10.94 2.58 -7.55
C HIS A 58 11.61 2.82 -6.19
N PRO A 59 12.94 2.64 -6.11
CA PRO A 59 13.63 2.75 -4.82
C PRO A 59 13.60 4.14 -4.21
N SER A 60 13.47 5.18 -5.01
CA SER A 60 13.41 6.55 -4.49
C SER A 60 12.15 6.80 -3.66
N ILE A 61 11.02 6.20 -4.05
CA ILE A 61 9.77 6.32 -3.30
C ILE A 61 9.91 5.58 -1.96
N ALA A 62 10.42 4.35 -2.00
CA ALA A 62 10.63 3.57 -0.79
C ALA A 62 11.55 4.29 0.18
N GLN A 63 12.60 4.91 -0.32
CA GLN A 63 13.57 5.66 0.49
C GLN A 63 12.93 6.89 1.09
N THR A 64 12.15 7.63 0.31
CA THR A 64 11.45 8.83 0.76
C THR A 64 10.56 8.53 1.97
N TYR A 65 9.88 7.38 1.97
CA TYR A 65 8.95 7.02 3.04
C TYR A 65 9.55 6.07 4.06
N GLY A 66 10.89 5.89 4.03
CA GLY A 66 11.60 5.15 5.06
C GLY A 66 11.23 3.68 5.17
N ILE A 67 11.00 3.02 4.03
CA ILE A 67 10.65 1.60 4.00
C ILE A 67 11.89 0.79 4.35
N MET A 68 11.89 0.14 5.53
CA MET A 68 13.02 -0.63 6.02
C MET A 68 12.79 -2.13 5.97
N SER A 69 11.55 -2.56 5.88
CA SER A 69 11.19 -3.96 5.74
C SER A 69 9.97 -4.08 4.85
N ILE A 70 9.78 -5.24 4.24
CA ILE A 70 8.65 -5.50 3.34
C ILE A 70 8.02 -6.85 3.68
N PRO A 71 6.70 -6.99 3.52
CA PRO A 71 5.78 -5.96 3.05
C PRO A 71 5.51 -4.90 4.11
N THR A 72 5.36 -3.66 3.69
CA THR A 72 4.89 -2.58 4.54
C THR A 72 3.74 -1.91 3.80
N MET A 73 2.60 -1.79 4.47
CA MET A 73 1.45 -1.10 3.91
C MET A 73 1.28 0.23 4.63
N LYS A 74 1.22 1.31 3.87
CA LYS A 74 0.99 2.65 4.43
C LYS A 74 -0.29 3.22 3.86
N VAL A 75 -1.09 3.85 4.73
CA VAL A 75 -2.32 4.51 4.31
C VAL A 75 -2.09 6.01 4.26
N PHE A 76 -2.34 6.57 3.09
CA PHE A 76 -2.24 8.02 2.85
C PHE A 76 -3.65 8.62 2.82
N LYS A 77 -3.79 9.76 3.46
CA LYS A 77 -5.04 10.53 3.43
C LYS A 77 -4.70 12.00 3.33
N GLY A 78 -5.15 12.65 2.27
CA GLY A 78 -4.81 14.05 2.04
C GLY A 78 -3.29 14.27 1.87
N GLY A 79 -2.60 13.29 1.31
CA GLY A 79 -1.16 13.36 1.08
C GLY A 79 -0.31 13.02 2.30
N GLN A 80 -0.94 12.65 3.42
CA GLN A 80 -0.22 12.35 4.66
C GLN A 80 -0.46 10.91 5.09
N ILE A 81 0.57 10.30 5.69
CA ILE A 81 0.46 8.94 6.21
C ILE A 81 -0.33 8.96 7.52
N VAL A 82 -1.43 8.20 7.57
CA VAL A 82 -2.28 8.13 8.75
C VAL A 82 -2.25 6.76 9.43
N LYS A 83 -1.82 5.71 8.73
CA LYS A 83 -1.67 4.37 9.31
C LYS A 83 -0.53 3.63 8.63
N GLU A 84 0.05 2.65 9.37
CA GLU A 84 1.13 1.81 8.85
C GLU A 84 0.94 0.39 9.37
N PHE A 85 1.17 -0.58 8.51
CA PHE A 85 1.13 -2.01 8.86
C PHE A 85 2.40 -2.66 8.32
N ILE A 86 3.15 -3.32 9.20
CA ILE A 86 4.43 -3.95 8.84
C ILE A 86 4.28 -5.45 8.91
N GLY A 87 4.69 -6.14 7.84
CA GLY A 87 4.62 -7.59 7.77
C GLY A 87 3.28 -8.10 7.30
N VAL A 88 3.10 -9.43 7.38
CA VAL A 88 1.86 -10.08 6.96
C VAL A 88 0.72 -9.71 7.90
N GLN A 89 -0.39 -9.28 7.32
CA GLN A 89 -1.61 -8.91 8.05
C GLN A 89 -2.74 -9.82 7.64
N GLN A 90 -3.63 -10.14 8.58
CA GLN A 90 -4.83 -10.89 8.26
C GLN A 90 -5.82 -9.99 7.52
N LYS A 91 -6.47 -10.55 6.51
CA LYS A 91 -7.37 -9.80 5.65
C LYS A 91 -8.49 -9.10 6.42
N ASP A 92 -9.16 -9.81 7.32
CA ASP A 92 -10.31 -9.26 8.04
C ASP A 92 -9.89 -8.11 8.95
N LYS A 93 -8.73 -8.22 9.59
CA LYS A 93 -8.20 -7.16 10.44
C LYS A 93 -7.84 -5.93 9.62
N LEU A 94 -7.14 -6.15 8.52
CA LEU A 94 -6.75 -5.04 7.64
C LEU A 94 -7.98 -4.35 7.04
N LYS A 95 -8.97 -5.14 6.63
CA LYS A 95 -10.22 -4.60 6.09
C LYS A 95 -10.94 -3.72 7.11
N SER A 96 -11.04 -4.19 8.36
CA SER A 96 -11.66 -3.44 9.43
C SER A 96 -10.96 -2.10 9.68
N GLU A 97 -9.63 -2.12 9.68
CA GLU A 97 -8.84 -0.90 9.85
C GLU A 97 -9.07 0.09 8.71
N LEU A 98 -9.16 -0.41 7.48
CA LEU A 98 -9.38 0.45 6.31
C LEU A 98 -10.79 1.02 6.27
N GLU A 99 -11.77 0.27 6.76
CA GLU A 99 -13.16 0.74 6.83
C GLU A 99 -13.36 1.86 7.85
N ASN A 100 -12.44 2.01 8.79
CA ASN A 100 -12.53 2.99 9.88
C ASN A 100 -11.62 4.22 9.67
N ILE A 101 -11.18 4.43 8.45
CA ILE A 101 -10.34 5.60 8.14
C ILE A 101 -11.17 6.84 7.82
#